data_02a8dd27b46456ca529de1de154c8749
#
_entry.id   02a8dd27b46456ca529de1de154c8749
#
_cell.length_a   1.000
_cell.length_b   1.000
_cell.length_c   1.000
_cell.angle_alpha   90.00
_cell.angle_beta   90.00
_cell.angle_gamma   90.00
#
_symmetry.space_group_name_H-M   'P 1'
#
loop_
_entity.id
_entity.type
_entity.pdbx_description
1 polymer ?
#
loop_
_entity_poly.entity_id
_entity_poly.type
_entity_poly.pdbx_seq_one_letter_code
_entity_poly.pdbx_strand_id
1 'polypeptide(L)'
;MGDLMHALPAITEAKDHINNITFDWVVDKSFSSVPKWHPNVKNTIETNHREWKLNLFSSKSRDEMKKVINRIDSTEYDVIIDMQNNIKSAFLSFMCKSSVVGLDAKSVREYPAHFAYKNKIRVPKDMHAVERQKQXLASALGYKTNISXXDYGISKTNFKKPKQFNFDXYAVCVQNASWIXKQWPIESWKELLRSLEQRXLNLLFPSGNQSELNRASEICSVSKKAHALEVLPLDEVAFXIDNSEFTLCSDTGLAHLSAMVGTPSLTLYGPTDTRLIRTYGNNQNHFVSPDSNINKISVDDVLSELEHLNFI
;
A
#
# COMPACT_ATOMS: atom_id res chain seq x y z
N MET A 1 -4.40 -1.05 -0.68
CA MET A 1 -3.09 -0.88 -1.38
C MET A 1 -1.92 -1.26 -0.49
N GLY A 2 -1.79 -0.68 0.68
CA GLY A 2 -0.68 -0.99 1.61
C GLY A 2 -0.48 -2.49 1.88
N ASP A 3 -1.57 -3.21 2.12
CA ASP A 3 -1.50 -4.66 2.37
C ASP A 3 -0.83 -5.44 1.22
N LEU A 4 -1.05 -5.00 -0.02
CA LEU A 4 -0.41 -5.62 -1.19
C LEU A 4 1.10 -5.40 -1.17
N MET A 5 1.52 -4.19 -0.83
CA MET A 5 2.94 -3.85 -0.75
C MET A 5 3.62 -4.60 0.39
N HIS A 6 2.93 -4.77 1.52
CA HIS A 6 3.44 -5.56 2.65
C HIS A 6 3.72 -7.03 2.27
N ALA A 7 3.02 -7.55 1.26
CA ALA A 7 3.21 -8.93 0.81
C ALA A 7 4.39 -9.10 -0.17
N LEU A 8 4.85 -8.03 -0.83
CA LEU A 8 5.89 -8.13 -1.85
C LEU A 8 7.22 -8.69 -1.32
N PRO A 9 7.71 -8.30 -0.12
CA PRO A 9 8.93 -8.91 0.40
C PRO A 9 8.81 -10.43 0.61
N ALA A 10 7.62 -10.93 0.92
CA ALA A 10 7.39 -12.38 1.03
C ALA A 10 7.55 -13.07 -0.34
N ILE A 11 7.01 -12.46 -1.41
CA ILE A 11 7.14 -12.98 -2.78
C ILE A 11 8.62 -13.03 -3.19
N THR A 12 9.37 -11.97 -2.89
CA THR A 12 10.80 -11.90 -3.18
C THR A 12 11.57 -13.00 -2.45
N GLU A 13 11.29 -13.18 -1.15
CA GLU A 13 11.95 -14.21 -0.36
C GLU A 13 11.63 -15.62 -0.88
N ALA A 14 10.39 -15.88 -1.27
CA ALA A 14 9.99 -17.17 -1.81
C ALA A 14 10.80 -17.51 -3.07
N LYS A 15 11.03 -16.53 -3.95
CA LYS A 15 11.86 -16.67 -5.15
C LYS A 15 13.30 -17.10 -4.79
N ASP A 16 13.83 -16.59 -3.67
CA ASP A 16 15.20 -16.93 -3.25
C ASP A 16 15.30 -18.35 -2.71
N HIS A 17 14.20 -18.93 -2.22
CA HIS A 17 14.18 -20.28 -1.65
C HIS A 17 13.68 -21.36 -2.62
N ILE A 18 12.84 -21.00 -3.60
CA ILE A 18 12.20 -21.97 -4.49
C ILE A 18 12.46 -21.59 -5.94
N ASN A 19 13.25 -22.42 -6.63
CA ASN A 19 13.61 -22.19 -8.02
C ASN A 19 12.37 -22.16 -8.91
N ASN A 20 12.31 -21.19 -9.81
CA ASN A 20 11.26 -21.06 -10.82
C ASN A 20 9.86 -20.87 -10.25
N ILE A 21 9.72 -20.43 -9.00
CA ILE A 21 8.40 -20.14 -8.45
C ILE A 21 7.77 -18.97 -9.20
N THR A 22 6.49 -19.10 -9.50
CA THR A 22 5.69 -18.01 -10.08
C THR A 22 4.39 -17.90 -9.30
N PHE A 23 3.82 -16.72 -9.30
CA PHE A 23 2.58 -16.42 -8.58
C PHE A 23 1.54 -15.88 -9.57
N ASP A 24 0.32 -16.37 -9.44
CA ASP A 24 -0.87 -15.68 -9.92
C ASP A 24 -1.47 -14.98 -8.69
N TRP A 25 -1.84 -13.74 -8.84
CA TRP A 25 -2.29 -12.93 -7.70
C TRP A 25 -3.71 -12.45 -7.91
N VAL A 26 -4.61 -12.87 -7.02
CA VAL A 26 -5.99 -12.36 -6.99
C VAL A 26 -5.97 -11.00 -6.29
N VAL A 27 -6.43 -9.97 -6.98
CA VAL A 27 -6.30 -8.57 -6.52
C VAL A 27 -7.48 -7.73 -6.99
N ASP A 28 -7.90 -6.76 -6.18
CA ASP A 28 -8.90 -5.79 -6.61
C ASP A 28 -8.37 -5.00 -7.82
N LYS A 29 -9.20 -4.81 -8.83
CA LYS A 29 -8.82 -4.14 -10.09
C LYS A 29 -8.22 -2.74 -9.86
N SER A 30 -8.63 -2.04 -8.79
CA SER A 30 -8.14 -0.71 -8.47
C SER A 30 -6.64 -0.70 -8.16
N PHE A 31 -6.07 -1.84 -7.76
CA PHE A 31 -4.68 -1.95 -7.32
C PHE A 31 -3.90 -3.01 -8.08
N SER A 32 -4.41 -3.46 -9.23
CA SER A 32 -3.78 -4.56 -9.98
C SER A 32 -2.39 -4.23 -10.51
N SER A 33 -2.04 -2.94 -10.60
CA SER A 33 -0.66 -2.53 -10.95
C SER A 33 0.37 -3.03 -9.95
N VAL A 34 0.04 -3.04 -8.64
CA VAL A 34 1.03 -3.36 -7.59
C VAL A 34 1.63 -4.77 -7.77
N PRO A 35 0.84 -5.84 -7.85
CA PRO A 35 1.43 -7.16 -8.11
C PRO A 35 2.20 -7.25 -9.43
N LYS A 36 1.76 -6.53 -10.46
CA LYS A 36 2.40 -6.56 -11.79
C LYS A 36 3.82 -5.99 -11.77
N TRP A 37 4.17 -5.17 -10.76
CA TRP A 37 5.53 -4.64 -10.65
C TRP A 37 6.53 -5.71 -10.22
N HIS A 38 6.08 -6.84 -9.68
CA HIS A 38 6.99 -7.91 -9.23
C HIS A 38 7.20 -8.94 -10.36
N PRO A 39 8.45 -9.21 -10.77
CA PRO A 39 8.72 -10.12 -11.90
C PRO A 39 8.21 -11.54 -11.73
N ASN A 40 8.09 -12.03 -10.49
CA ASN A 40 7.62 -13.39 -10.21
C ASN A 40 6.09 -13.51 -10.17
N VAL A 41 5.37 -12.41 -10.32
CA VAL A 41 3.91 -12.42 -10.51
C VAL A 41 3.65 -12.56 -12.01
N LYS A 42 3.18 -13.74 -12.39
CA LYS A 42 2.94 -14.09 -13.79
C LYS A 42 1.61 -13.52 -14.31
N ASN A 43 0.57 -13.66 -13.51
CA ASN A 43 -0.78 -13.18 -13.86
C ASN A 43 -1.44 -12.50 -12.67
N THR A 44 -2.29 -11.51 -12.96
CA THR A 44 -3.22 -10.96 -11.98
C THR A 44 -4.64 -11.42 -12.35
N ILE A 45 -5.39 -11.82 -11.34
CA ILE A 45 -6.80 -12.20 -11.48
C ILE A 45 -7.60 -11.11 -10.76
N GLU A 46 -8.25 -10.26 -11.54
CA GLU A 46 -8.87 -9.05 -10.99
C GLU A 46 -10.24 -9.35 -10.37
N THR A 47 -10.46 -8.82 -9.19
CA THR A 47 -11.76 -8.81 -8.50
C THR A 47 -12.31 -7.39 -8.50
N ASN A 48 -13.59 -7.27 -8.19
CA ASN A 48 -14.27 -5.98 -8.14
C ASN A 48 -15.13 -5.92 -6.86
N HIS A 49 -14.49 -6.14 -5.72
CA HIS A 49 -15.16 -6.27 -4.42
C HIS A 49 -16.04 -5.07 -4.08
N ARG A 50 -15.65 -3.87 -4.47
CA ARG A 50 -16.40 -2.65 -4.19
C ARG A 50 -17.78 -2.72 -4.89
N GLU A 51 -17.77 -3.04 -6.17
CA GLU A 51 -18.99 -3.18 -6.98
C GLU A 51 -19.83 -4.35 -6.49
N TRP A 52 -19.19 -5.49 -6.20
CA TRP A 52 -19.88 -6.69 -5.75
C TRP A 52 -20.62 -6.45 -4.42
N LYS A 53 -20.00 -5.72 -3.50
CA LYS A 53 -20.61 -5.37 -2.21
C LYS A 53 -21.88 -4.53 -2.40
N LEU A 54 -21.84 -3.58 -3.33
CA LEU A 54 -22.97 -2.68 -3.59
C LEU A 54 -24.09 -3.40 -4.35
N ASN A 55 -23.75 -4.35 -5.21
CA ASN A 55 -24.67 -4.99 -6.14
C ASN A 55 -24.59 -6.53 -6.04
N LEU A 56 -24.60 -7.07 -4.82
CA LEU A 56 -24.37 -8.49 -4.54
C LEU A 56 -25.34 -9.40 -5.30
N PHE A 57 -26.59 -8.97 -5.44
CA PHE A 57 -27.62 -9.79 -6.09
C PHE A 57 -27.73 -9.56 -7.60
N SER A 58 -26.92 -8.67 -8.19
CA SER A 58 -26.97 -8.46 -9.64
C SER A 58 -26.39 -9.68 -10.38
N SER A 59 -26.93 -9.99 -11.54
CA SER A 59 -26.41 -11.06 -12.40
C SER A 59 -24.96 -10.78 -12.80
N LYS A 60 -24.65 -9.50 -13.08
CA LYS A 60 -23.29 -9.06 -13.45
C LYS A 60 -22.27 -9.40 -12.36
N SER A 61 -22.56 -9.04 -11.09
CA SER A 61 -21.64 -9.33 -9.97
C SER A 61 -21.45 -10.82 -9.78
N ARG A 62 -22.54 -11.60 -9.86
CA ARG A 62 -22.45 -13.06 -9.72
C ARG A 62 -21.63 -13.68 -10.85
N ASP A 63 -21.82 -13.22 -12.08
CA ASP A 63 -21.08 -13.73 -13.23
C ASP A 63 -19.58 -13.40 -13.13
N GLU A 64 -19.26 -12.19 -12.69
CA GLU A 64 -17.85 -11.78 -12.46
C GLU A 64 -17.21 -12.64 -11.36
N MET A 65 -17.90 -12.87 -10.24
CA MET A 65 -17.40 -13.75 -9.17
C MET A 65 -17.18 -15.17 -9.68
N LYS A 66 -18.13 -15.72 -10.46
CA LYS A 66 -18.00 -17.05 -11.04
C LYS A 66 -16.78 -17.14 -11.97
N LYS A 67 -16.53 -16.11 -12.78
CA LYS A 67 -15.35 -16.08 -13.67
C LYS A 67 -14.05 -16.15 -12.88
N VAL A 68 -13.95 -15.40 -11.77
CA VAL A 68 -12.77 -15.43 -10.89
C VAL A 68 -12.59 -16.83 -10.29
N ILE A 69 -13.64 -17.40 -9.73
CA ILE A 69 -13.60 -18.74 -9.10
C ILE A 69 -13.22 -19.80 -10.14
N ASN A 70 -13.86 -19.76 -11.32
CA ASN A 70 -13.57 -20.71 -12.39
C ASN A 70 -12.12 -20.59 -12.87
N ARG A 71 -11.60 -19.37 -12.97
CA ARG A 71 -10.19 -19.15 -13.35
C ARG A 71 -9.24 -19.80 -12.33
N ILE A 72 -9.55 -19.65 -11.04
CA ILE A 72 -8.75 -20.25 -9.97
C ILE A 72 -8.86 -21.79 -10.04
N ASP A 73 -10.09 -22.30 -10.11
CA ASP A 73 -10.35 -23.76 -10.05
C ASP A 73 -9.88 -24.50 -11.30
N SER A 74 -9.76 -23.81 -12.44
CA SER A 74 -9.32 -24.44 -13.70
C SER A 74 -7.80 -24.51 -13.84
N THR A 75 -7.06 -23.89 -12.91
CA THR A 75 -5.60 -23.90 -12.94
C THR A 75 -5.08 -24.84 -11.85
N GLU A 76 -4.14 -25.70 -12.20
CA GLU A 76 -3.50 -26.61 -11.24
C GLU A 76 -2.40 -25.88 -10.49
N TYR A 77 -2.76 -25.21 -9.39
CA TYR A 77 -1.79 -24.56 -8.50
C TYR A 77 -1.21 -25.59 -7.53
N ASP A 78 0.09 -25.49 -7.26
CA ASP A 78 0.73 -26.30 -6.22
C ASP A 78 0.17 -25.95 -4.85
N VAL A 79 -0.16 -24.66 -4.62
CA VAL A 79 -0.77 -24.17 -3.39
C VAL A 79 -1.55 -22.89 -3.65
N ILE A 80 -2.64 -22.72 -2.94
CA ILE A 80 -3.43 -21.47 -2.93
C ILE A 80 -3.39 -20.93 -1.51
N ILE A 81 -2.99 -19.67 -1.37
CA ILE A 81 -2.75 -19.04 -0.06
C ILE A 81 -3.55 -17.75 0.01
N ASP A 82 -4.31 -17.57 1.09
CA ASP A 82 -4.96 -16.29 1.39
C ASP A 82 -4.00 -15.44 2.22
N MET A 83 -3.38 -14.45 1.60
CA MET A 83 -2.43 -13.55 2.26
C MET A 83 -3.14 -12.41 3.00
N GLN A 84 -4.43 -12.15 2.72
CA GLN A 84 -5.14 -11.03 3.33
C GLN A 84 -5.89 -11.43 4.60
N ASN A 85 -6.43 -12.63 4.64
CA ASN A 85 -7.05 -13.24 5.84
C ASN A 85 -8.16 -12.37 6.45
N ASN A 86 -8.99 -11.76 5.58
CA ASN A 86 -10.19 -11.03 5.98
C ASN A 86 -11.44 -11.70 5.39
N ILE A 87 -12.61 -11.21 5.75
CA ILE A 87 -13.89 -11.81 5.32
C ILE A 87 -14.01 -11.84 3.79
N LYS A 88 -13.54 -10.80 3.09
CA LYS A 88 -13.66 -10.72 1.62
C LYS A 88 -12.82 -11.81 0.93
N SER A 89 -11.57 -11.95 1.32
CA SER A 89 -10.68 -12.97 0.74
C SER A 89 -11.09 -14.37 1.16
N ALA A 90 -11.55 -14.52 2.40
CA ALA A 90 -12.05 -15.79 2.92
C ALA A 90 -13.30 -16.26 2.15
N PHE A 91 -14.17 -15.33 1.77
CA PHE A 91 -15.37 -15.68 0.98
C PHE A 91 -14.97 -16.29 -0.37
N LEU A 92 -14.02 -15.69 -1.08
CA LEU A 92 -13.51 -16.26 -2.33
C LEU A 92 -12.85 -17.62 -2.08
N SER A 93 -12.06 -17.72 -1.02
CA SER A 93 -11.39 -18.99 -0.62
C SER A 93 -12.40 -20.09 -0.38
N PHE A 94 -13.48 -19.78 0.31
CA PHE A 94 -14.56 -20.74 0.61
C PHE A 94 -15.27 -21.23 -0.65
N MET A 95 -15.42 -20.35 -1.64
CA MET A 95 -16.12 -20.68 -2.89
C MET A 95 -15.27 -21.51 -3.85
N CYS A 96 -13.95 -21.54 -3.68
CA CYS A 96 -13.06 -22.35 -4.52
C CYS A 96 -13.16 -23.82 -4.13
N LYS A 97 -13.03 -24.70 -5.09
CA LYS A 97 -13.01 -26.16 -4.87
C LYS A 97 -11.69 -26.62 -4.26
N SER A 98 -10.61 -25.95 -4.63
CA SER A 98 -9.27 -26.27 -4.13
C SER A 98 -9.08 -25.85 -2.67
N SER A 99 -8.24 -26.58 -1.96
CA SER A 99 -7.88 -26.24 -0.57
C SER A 99 -7.09 -24.94 -0.52
N VAL A 100 -7.44 -24.05 0.39
CA VAL A 100 -6.73 -22.79 0.60
C VAL A 100 -6.04 -22.81 1.95
N VAL A 101 -4.79 -22.35 1.97
CA VAL A 101 -4.00 -22.13 3.19
C VAL A 101 -4.24 -20.70 3.67
N GLY A 102 -4.45 -20.53 4.95
CA GLY A 102 -4.60 -19.21 5.56
C GLY A 102 -4.19 -19.23 7.02
N LEU A 103 -4.48 -18.15 7.72
CA LEU A 103 -4.12 -18.03 9.13
C LEU A 103 -5.16 -18.70 10.03
N ASP A 104 -4.73 -19.14 11.21
CA ASP A 104 -5.62 -19.76 12.19
C ASP A 104 -6.48 -18.71 12.92
N ALA A 105 -7.39 -19.17 13.78
CA ALA A 105 -8.34 -18.33 14.51
C ALA A 105 -7.68 -17.22 15.35
N LYS A 106 -6.48 -17.46 15.86
CA LYS A 106 -5.75 -16.49 16.70
C LYS A 106 -4.93 -15.51 15.87
N SER A 107 -4.70 -15.82 14.59
CA SER A 107 -3.81 -15.07 13.71
C SER A 107 -4.53 -14.24 12.66
N VAL A 108 -5.74 -14.62 12.24
CA VAL A 108 -6.49 -13.94 11.17
C VAL A 108 -6.76 -12.47 11.50
N ARG A 109 -6.85 -11.66 10.47
CA ARG A 109 -7.21 -10.25 10.58
C ARG A 109 -8.66 -10.10 11.07
N GLU A 110 -9.57 -10.89 10.50
CA GLU A 110 -10.99 -10.90 10.88
C GLU A 110 -11.38 -12.33 11.25
N TYR A 111 -11.83 -12.55 12.47
CA TYR A 111 -12.00 -13.87 13.10
C TYR A 111 -12.72 -14.90 12.22
N PRO A 112 -13.88 -14.58 11.59
CA PRO A 112 -14.58 -15.61 10.80
C PRO A 112 -13.79 -16.12 9.59
N ALA A 113 -12.76 -15.38 9.12
CA ALA A 113 -12.02 -15.77 7.92
C ALA A 113 -11.40 -17.17 8.03
N HIS A 114 -10.92 -17.56 9.25
CA HIS A 114 -10.23 -18.84 9.44
C HIS A 114 -11.08 -20.06 9.08
N PHE A 115 -12.41 -19.91 9.08
CA PHE A 115 -13.28 -21.03 8.71
C PHE A 115 -13.14 -21.43 7.23
N ALA A 116 -12.69 -20.53 6.39
CA ALA A 116 -12.53 -20.80 4.95
C ALA A 116 -11.28 -21.63 4.61
N TYR A 117 -10.35 -21.79 5.55
CA TYR A 117 -9.06 -22.40 5.25
C TYR A 117 -8.99 -23.83 5.75
N LYS A 118 -8.53 -24.73 4.88
CA LYS A 118 -8.31 -26.14 5.23
C LYS A 118 -7.03 -26.30 6.02
N ASN A 119 -5.95 -25.65 5.59
CA ASN A 119 -4.66 -25.66 6.28
C ASN A 119 -4.47 -24.29 6.94
N LYS A 120 -4.13 -24.31 8.23
CA LYS A 120 -4.10 -23.09 9.06
C LYS A 120 -2.75 -22.90 9.70
N ILE A 121 -2.22 -21.69 9.57
CA ILE A 121 -0.88 -21.32 10.06
C ILE A 121 -1.04 -20.32 11.20
N ARG A 122 -0.26 -20.52 12.25
CA ARG A 122 -0.16 -19.58 13.37
C ARG A 122 0.93 -18.55 13.08
N VAL A 123 0.55 -17.26 13.13
CA VAL A 123 1.50 -16.15 13.03
C VAL A 123 1.16 -15.13 14.11
N PRO A 124 2.10 -14.75 14.99
CA PRO A 124 1.81 -13.78 16.05
C PRO A 124 1.27 -12.45 15.50
N LYS A 125 0.37 -11.82 16.26
CA LYS A 125 -0.24 -10.54 15.86
C LYS A 125 0.61 -9.32 16.24
N ASP A 126 1.61 -9.50 17.09
CA ASP A 126 2.47 -8.42 17.56
C ASP A 126 3.70 -8.17 16.68
N MET A 127 3.72 -8.74 15.48
CA MET A 127 4.74 -8.54 14.46
C MET A 127 4.28 -7.50 13.43
N HIS A 128 5.23 -6.84 12.81
CA HIS A 128 4.94 -5.91 11.71
C HIS A 128 4.25 -6.64 10.54
N ALA A 129 3.38 -5.95 9.83
CA ALA A 129 2.60 -6.52 8.72
C ALA A 129 3.49 -7.20 7.66
N VAL A 130 4.62 -6.61 7.29
CA VAL A 130 5.59 -7.22 6.35
C VAL A 130 6.11 -8.55 6.90
N GLU A 131 6.50 -8.58 8.17
CA GLU A 131 7.05 -9.78 8.82
C GLU A 131 5.99 -10.88 8.89
N ARG A 132 4.75 -10.50 9.19
CA ARG A 132 3.62 -11.46 9.23
C ARG A 132 3.38 -12.08 7.85
N GLN A 133 3.45 -11.30 6.78
CA GLN A 133 3.29 -11.81 5.41
C GLN A 133 4.43 -12.78 5.06
N LYS A 134 5.65 -12.45 5.42
CA LYS A 134 6.81 -13.33 5.21
C LYS A 134 6.63 -14.66 5.97
N GLN A 135 6.22 -14.61 7.19
CA GLN A 135 5.89 -15.82 7.98
C GLN A 135 4.77 -16.64 7.32
N UNK A 136 3.61 -16.01 6.90
CA UNK A 136 2.56 -16.61 6.32
C UNK A 136 2.94 -17.39 5.23
N LEU A 137 3.82 -16.78 4.25
CA LEU A 137 4.20 -17.43 3.01
C LEU A 137 5.26 -18.52 3.22
N ALA A 138 6.28 -18.24 4.03
CA ALA A 138 7.35 -19.20 4.33
C ALA A 138 6.79 -20.50 4.92
N SER A 139 5.87 -20.40 5.87
CA SER A 139 5.26 -21.57 6.49
C SER A 139 4.43 -22.37 5.48
N ALA A 140 3.68 -21.68 4.63
CA ALA A 140 2.86 -22.32 3.60
C ALA A 140 3.71 -23.06 2.56
N LEU A 141 4.89 -22.53 2.25
CA LEU A 141 5.78 -23.08 1.21
C LEU A 141 6.90 -23.98 1.77
N GLY A 142 7.06 -24.02 3.09
CA GLY A 142 7.99 -24.97 3.72
C GLY A 142 9.44 -24.51 3.79
N TYR A 143 9.69 -23.21 3.89
CA TYR A 143 11.05 -22.71 4.14
C TYR A 143 11.07 -21.81 5.39
N LYS A 144 12.25 -21.50 5.86
CA LYS A 144 12.44 -20.62 7.02
C LYS A 144 12.64 -19.18 6.56
N THR A 145 11.82 -18.27 7.07
CA THR A 145 11.90 -16.85 6.72
C THR A 145 13.12 -16.18 7.37
N ASN A 146 13.69 -15.20 6.65
CA ASN A 146 14.66 -14.24 7.18
C ASN A 146 13.92 -12.90 7.37
N ILE A 147 13.47 -12.65 8.57
CA ILE A 147 12.63 -11.49 8.89
C ILE A 147 13.34 -10.15 8.59
N SER A 148 14.67 -10.12 8.77
CA SER A 148 15.45 -8.88 8.57
C SER A 148 15.60 -8.41 7.11
N UNK A 149 15.35 -9.10 6.13
CA UNK A 149 15.53 -8.67 4.79
C UNK A 149 14.29 -7.95 4.32
N UNK A 150 14.26 -6.90 3.84
CA UNK A 150 13.26 -6.20 3.29
C UNK A 150 13.59 -5.90 1.91
N ASP A 151 13.33 -6.70 1.01
CA ASP A 151 13.46 -6.48 -0.43
C ASP A 151 12.08 -6.63 -1.09
N TYR A 152 11.55 -5.55 -1.59
CA TYR A 152 10.26 -5.56 -2.28
C TYR A 152 10.34 -6.25 -3.66
N GLY A 153 11.52 -6.33 -4.25
CA GLY A 153 11.77 -7.10 -5.49
C GLY A 153 11.09 -6.56 -6.72
N ILE A 154 10.63 -5.33 -6.73
CA ILE A 154 9.86 -4.76 -7.84
C ILE A 154 10.77 -4.35 -9.00
N SER A 155 10.20 -4.39 -10.20
CA SER A 155 10.78 -3.78 -11.40
C SER A 155 10.05 -2.47 -11.67
N LYS A 156 10.82 -1.42 -11.94
CA LYS A 156 10.27 -0.08 -12.22
C LYS A 156 9.98 0.14 -13.71
N THR A 157 10.10 -0.91 -14.52
CA THR A 157 9.91 -0.81 -15.99
C THR A 157 8.49 -0.39 -16.38
N ASN A 158 7.51 -0.65 -15.51
CA ASN A 158 6.13 -0.28 -15.77
C ASN A 158 5.78 1.13 -15.25
N PHE A 159 6.70 1.81 -14.56
CA PHE A 159 6.46 3.18 -14.10
C PHE A 159 6.49 4.12 -15.31
N LYS A 160 5.53 5.01 -15.40
CA LYS A 160 5.34 5.87 -16.57
C LYS A 160 5.38 7.33 -16.19
N LYS A 161 6.23 8.10 -16.87
CA LYS A 161 6.25 9.55 -16.71
C LYS A 161 4.92 10.12 -17.22
N PRO A 162 4.20 10.94 -16.44
CA PRO A 162 2.98 11.59 -16.95
C PRO A 162 3.28 12.49 -18.16
N LYS A 163 2.35 12.57 -19.09
CA LYS A 163 2.55 13.25 -20.40
C LYS A 163 2.98 14.71 -20.27
N GLN A 164 2.44 15.47 -19.33
CA GLN A 164 2.72 16.89 -19.17
C GLN A 164 3.53 17.19 -17.91
N PHE A 165 4.48 16.31 -17.58
CA PHE A 165 5.24 16.38 -16.34
C PHE A 165 6.59 17.10 -16.59
N ASN A 166 6.71 18.31 -16.05
CA ASN A 166 7.89 19.17 -16.22
C ASN A 166 8.40 19.72 -14.88
N PHE A 167 8.62 18.84 -13.90
CA PHE A 167 9.16 19.21 -12.59
C PHE A 167 10.54 18.57 -12.43
N ASP A 168 11.55 19.35 -12.20
CA ASP A 168 12.91 18.89 -11.95
C ASP A 168 13.19 18.64 -10.49
N UNK A 169 12.96 19.39 -9.43
CA UNK A 169 13.14 19.29 -8.09
C UNK A 169 11.87 19.38 -7.41
N TYR A 170 11.52 18.21 -7.01
CA TYR A 170 10.21 18.22 -6.35
C TYR A 170 10.15 17.19 -5.23
N ALA A 171 9.27 17.45 -4.25
CA ALA A 171 8.85 16.45 -3.26
C ALA A 171 7.38 16.09 -3.52
N VAL A 172 6.98 14.89 -3.11
CA VAL A 172 5.58 14.46 -3.20
C VAL A 172 4.94 14.55 -1.81
N CYS A 173 3.83 15.27 -1.72
CA CYS A 173 3.08 15.47 -0.48
C CYS A 173 1.77 14.71 -0.55
N VAL A 174 1.61 13.69 0.31
CA VAL A 174 0.41 12.84 0.31
C VAL A 174 -0.48 13.25 1.47
N GLN A 175 -1.49 14.08 1.14
CA GLN A 175 -2.38 14.67 2.16
C GLN A 175 -3.60 13.78 2.47
N ASN A 176 -3.82 12.76 1.64
CA ASN A 176 -5.00 11.89 1.68
C ASN A 176 -4.81 10.76 2.69
N ALA A 177 -5.92 10.33 3.27
CA ALA A 177 -6.00 9.06 3.99
C ALA A 177 -7.46 8.61 3.98
N SER A 178 -7.68 7.30 4.00
CA SER A 178 -9.03 6.72 3.97
C SER A 178 -9.83 7.01 5.24
N TRP A 179 -9.15 7.36 6.33
CA TRP A 179 -9.76 7.66 7.63
C TRP A 179 -9.36 9.06 8.07
N ILE A 180 -10.31 9.89 8.36
CA ILE A 180 -10.13 11.31 8.70
C ILE A 180 -9.21 11.55 9.90
N UNK A 181 -9.11 10.84 10.60
CA UNK A 181 -8.29 10.87 11.70
C UNK A 181 -6.91 10.68 11.40
N LYS A 182 -6.62 10.24 10.27
CA LYS A 182 -5.25 10.14 9.76
C LYS A 182 -4.86 11.32 8.87
N GLN A 183 -5.75 12.22 8.62
CA GLN A 183 -5.50 13.37 7.74
C GLN A 183 -5.04 14.57 8.55
N TRP A 184 -3.84 15.05 8.26
CA TRP A 184 -3.33 16.29 8.86
C TRP A 184 -4.20 17.45 8.39
N PRO A 185 -4.52 18.44 9.24
CA PRO A 185 -5.47 19.50 8.88
C PRO A 185 -5.05 20.31 7.65
N ILE A 186 -6.05 20.76 6.88
CA ILE A 186 -5.83 21.60 5.69
C ILE A 186 -5.04 22.85 6.06
N GLU A 187 -5.36 23.49 7.19
CA GLU A 187 -4.69 24.73 7.58
C GLU A 187 -3.22 24.47 7.97
N SER A 188 -2.92 23.30 8.55
CA SER A 188 -1.53 22.92 8.82
C SER A 188 -0.74 22.74 7.50
N TRP A 189 -1.34 22.08 6.52
CA TRP A 189 -0.73 21.95 5.19
C TRP A 189 -0.49 23.34 4.57
N LYS A 190 -1.48 24.24 4.62
CA LYS A 190 -1.36 25.59 4.06
C LYS A 190 -0.24 26.39 4.74
N GLU A 191 -0.15 26.30 6.08
CA GLU A 191 0.90 26.96 6.85
C GLU A 191 2.29 26.42 6.47
N LEU A 192 2.41 25.10 6.35
CA LEU A 192 3.65 24.46 5.90
C LEU A 192 4.04 24.99 4.49
N LEU A 193 3.08 25.05 3.57
CA LEU A 193 3.35 25.54 2.21
C LEU A 193 3.84 26.99 2.20
N ARG A 194 3.24 27.86 3.02
CA ARG A 194 3.70 29.26 3.14
C ARG A 194 5.14 29.31 3.67
N SER A 195 5.47 28.47 4.63
CA SER A 195 6.82 28.42 5.21
C SER A 195 7.87 27.92 4.20
N LEU A 196 7.46 27.10 3.24
CA LEU A 196 8.36 26.54 2.22
C LEU A 196 8.39 27.35 0.91
N GLU A 197 7.64 28.45 0.80
CA GLU A 197 7.47 29.22 -0.44
C GLU A 197 8.82 29.71 -1.03
N GLN A 198 9.81 29.99 -0.19
CA GLN A 198 11.11 30.50 -0.63
C GLN A 198 12.10 29.39 -1.00
N ARG A 199 11.73 28.15 -0.84
CA ARG A 199 12.61 27.01 -1.17
C ARG A 199 12.55 26.70 -2.69
N UNK A 200 13.36 26.21 -3.18
CA UNK A 200 13.45 25.85 -4.46
C UNK A 200 12.94 24.55 -4.75
N LEU A 201 12.00 24.22 -4.29
CA LEU A 201 11.40 22.89 -4.31
C LEU A 201 9.94 22.99 -4.71
N ASN A 202 9.51 22.25 -5.70
CA ASN A 202 8.10 22.08 -6.02
C ASN A 202 7.48 21.01 -5.13
N LEU A 203 6.22 21.20 -4.73
CA LEU A 203 5.52 20.29 -3.84
C LEU A 203 4.30 19.74 -4.59
N LEU A 204 4.31 18.47 -4.92
CA LEU A 204 3.30 17.84 -5.78
C LEU A 204 2.32 17.01 -4.92
N PHE A 205 1.04 17.23 -5.11
CA PHE A 205 -0.04 16.62 -4.33
C PHE A 205 -0.86 15.67 -5.21
N PRO A 206 -0.54 14.37 -5.24
CA PRO A 206 -1.33 13.41 -6.01
C PRO A 206 -2.68 13.13 -5.36
N SER A 207 -3.65 12.74 -6.17
CA SER A 207 -5.02 12.45 -5.73
C SER A 207 -5.52 11.17 -6.40
N GLY A 208 -6.30 10.38 -5.66
CA GLY A 208 -6.88 9.14 -6.17
C GLY A 208 -8.31 9.29 -6.69
N ASN A 209 -8.93 10.44 -6.45
CA ASN A 209 -10.31 10.73 -6.88
C ASN A 209 -10.57 12.23 -6.82
N GLN A 210 -11.76 12.65 -7.31
CA GLN A 210 -12.10 14.07 -7.40
C GLN A 210 -12.18 14.76 -6.03
N SER A 211 -12.68 14.08 -5.01
CA SER A 211 -12.76 14.65 -3.64
C SER A 211 -11.36 14.97 -3.10
N GLU A 212 -10.42 14.05 -3.30
CA GLU A 212 -9.02 14.26 -2.89
C GLU A 212 -8.36 15.39 -3.71
N LEU A 213 -8.67 15.47 -5.00
CA LEU A 213 -8.16 16.54 -5.86
C LEU A 213 -8.69 17.92 -5.40
N ASN A 214 -9.97 18.00 -5.05
CA ASN A 214 -10.56 19.24 -4.53
C ASN A 214 -9.85 19.69 -3.25
N ARG A 215 -9.59 18.74 -2.34
CA ARG A 215 -8.86 19.01 -1.09
C ARG A 215 -7.41 19.45 -1.38
N ALA A 216 -6.73 18.77 -2.30
CA ALA A 216 -5.36 19.14 -2.71
C ALA A 216 -5.33 20.54 -3.32
N SER A 217 -6.32 20.86 -4.17
CA SER A 217 -6.41 22.19 -4.81
C SER A 217 -6.60 23.30 -3.77
N GLU A 218 -7.43 23.03 -2.75
CA GLU A 218 -7.62 23.97 -1.65
C GLU A 218 -6.31 24.18 -0.87
N ILE A 219 -5.58 23.11 -0.57
CA ILE A 219 -4.29 23.17 0.12
C ILE A 219 -3.29 23.98 -0.73
N CYS A 220 -3.18 23.68 -2.02
CA CYS A 220 -2.18 24.28 -2.89
C CYS A 220 -2.45 25.75 -3.22
N SER A 221 -3.67 26.26 -2.95
CA SER A 221 -4.08 27.62 -3.31
C SER A 221 -3.23 28.73 -2.69
N VAL A 222 -2.45 28.43 -1.66
CA VAL A 222 -1.67 29.42 -0.92
C VAL A 222 -0.21 29.52 -1.37
N SER A 223 0.22 28.73 -2.34
CA SER A 223 1.62 28.68 -2.76
C SER A 223 1.75 28.44 -4.27
N LYS A 224 2.63 29.17 -4.90
CA LYS A 224 2.97 28.98 -6.32
C LYS A 224 3.85 27.75 -6.55
N LYS A 225 4.46 27.22 -5.50
CA LYS A 225 5.32 26.04 -5.54
C LYS A 225 4.54 24.74 -5.31
N ALA A 226 3.27 24.82 -4.92
CA ALA A 226 2.44 23.67 -4.63
C ALA A 226 1.48 23.37 -5.79
N HIS A 227 1.43 22.11 -6.21
CA HIS A 227 0.69 21.71 -7.40
C HIS A 227 -0.20 20.51 -7.09
N ALA A 228 -1.53 20.72 -7.16
CA ALA A 228 -2.49 19.63 -7.07
C ALA A 228 -2.52 18.90 -8.42
N LEU A 229 -2.17 17.63 -8.42
CA LEU A 229 -2.10 16.85 -9.66
C LEU A 229 -3.47 16.24 -9.98
N GLU A 230 -3.82 16.21 -11.24
CA GLU A 230 -5.01 15.49 -11.72
C GLU A 230 -4.90 14.02 -11.28
N VAL A 231 -6.04 13.34 -11.26
CA VAL A 231 -6.06 11.91 -10.92
C VAL A 231 -5.27 11.15 -11.97
N LEU A 232 -4.19 10.48 -11.54
CA LEU A 232 -3.27 9.76 -12.40
C LEU A 232 -3.38 8.25 -12.15
N PRO A 233 -3.12 7.43 -13.19
CA PRO A 233 -2.95 5.99 -12.97
C PRO A 233 -1.82 5.70 -11.97
N LEU A 234 -1.93 4.59 -11.27
CA LEU A 234 -0.97 4.25 -10.20
C LEU A 234 0.47 4.12 -10.72
N ASP A 235 0.67 3.63 -11.95
CA ASP A 235 2.02 3.55 -12.56
C ASP A 235 2.65 4.94 -12.72
N GLU A 236 1.84 5.97 -12.95
CA GLU A 236 2.33 7.35 -13.06
C GLU A 236 2.59 7.96 -11.69
N VAL A 237 1.75 7.65 -10.69
CA VAL A 237 1.98 8.08 -9.31
C VAL A 237 3.28 7.43 -8.79
N ALA A 238 3.51 6.17 -9.11
CA ALA A 238 4.75 5.47 -8.75
C ALA A 238 5.97 6.15 -9.36
N PHE A 239 5.89 6.57 -10.61
CA PHE A 239 6.94 7.39 -11.23
C PHE A 239 7.16 8.70 -10.46
N UNK A 240 6.03 9.37 -10.03
CA UNK A 240 6.11 10.53 -9.39
C UNK A 240 6.80 10.44 -8.18
N ILE A 241 6.63 9.34 -7.38
CA ILE A 241 7.25 9.11 -6.08
C ILE A 241 8.71 8.64 -6.24
N ASP A 242 8.96 7.70 -7.12
CA ASP A 242 10.30 7.15 -7.36
C ASP A 242 11.35 8.21 -7.73
N ASN A 243 10.93 9.28 -8.39
CA ASN A 243 11.83 10.33 -8.87
C ASN A 243 11.79 11.60 -8.00
N SER A 244 11.08 11.59 -6.88
CA SER A 244 11.03 12.75 -5.98
C SER A 244 12.22 12.77 -5.03
N GLU A 245 12.58 13.95 -4.55
CA GLU A 245 13.65 14.13 -3.56
C GLU A 245 13.28 13.42 -2.24
N PHE A 246 12.03 13.56 -1.83
CA PHE A 246 11.47 12.89 -0.66
C PHE A 246 9.94 12.90 -0.76
N THR A 247 9.31 12.18 0.16
CA THR A 247 7.86 12.27 0.33
C THR A 247 7.51 12.69 1.74
N LEU A 248 6.48 13.54 1.87
CA LEU A 248 5.85 13.87 3.15
C LEU A 248 4.42 13.31 3.10
N CYS A 249 4.13 12.35 3.94
CA CYS A 249 2.92 11.55 3.79
C CYS A 249 2.05 11.53 5.04
N SER A 250 0.75 11.54 4.83
CA SER A 250 -0.21 10.96 5.78
C SER A 250 -0.05 9.44 5.79
N ASP A 251 -0.57 8.78 6.82
CA ASP A 251 -0.56 7.31 6.96
C ASP A 251 -1.54 6.68 5.96
N THR A 252 -1.02 6.33 4.78
CA THR A 252 -1.82 5.81 3.66
C THR A 252 -0.98 4.92 2.75
N GLY A 253 -1.63 4.28 1.79
CA GLY A 253 -0.97 3.38 0.84
C GLY A 253 0.19 4.01 0.07
N LEU A 254 0.12 5.30 -0.26
CA LEU A 254 1.22 5.97 -0.98
C LEU A 254 2.47 6.15 -0.11
N ALA A 255 2.33 6.20 1.23
CA ALA A 255 3.50 6.17 2.11
C ALA A 255 4.23 4.82 1.97
N HIS A 256 3.48 3.73 1.90
CA HIS A 256 4.08 2.40 1.67
C HIS A 256 4.70 2.29 0.27
N LEU A 257 4.13 2.98 -0.71
CA LEU A 257 4.73 3.05 -2.05
C LEU A 257 6.11 3.72 -1.99
N SER A 258 6.25 4.80 -1.21
CA SER A 258 7.56 5.46 -1.00
C SER A 258 8.59 4.48 -0.44
N ALA A 259 8.19 3.69 0.57
CA ALA A 259 9.06 2.67 1.15
C ALA A 259 9.45 1.61 0.11
N MET A 260 8.48 1.18 -0.68
CA MET A 260 8.68 0.14 -1.68
C MET A 260 9.68 0.56 -2.77
N VAL A 261 9.62 1.80 -3.24
CA VAL A 261 10.54 2.28 -4.28
C VAL A 261 11.86 2.81 -3.71
N GLY A 262 11.94 2.98 -2.38
CA GLY A 262 13.16 3.42 -1.71
C GLY A 262 13.32 4.94 -1.62
N THR A 263 12.26 5.70 -1.87
CA THR A 263 12.31 7.17 -1.76
C THR A 263 12.35 7.57 -0.28
N PRO A 264 13.25 8.46 0.13
CA PRO A 264 13.26 8.97 1.51
C PRO A 264 11.90 9.56 1.88
N SER A 265 11.45 9.31 3.10
CA SER A 265 10.11 9.77 3.49
C SER A 265 10.03 10.25 4.93
N LEU A 266 9.06 11.13 5.17
CA LEU A 266 8.57 11.43 6.50
C LEU A 266 7.06 11.15 6.49
N THR A 267 6.61 10.22 7.34
CA THR A 267 5.17 9.90 7.44
C THR A 267 4.64 10.33 8.80
N LEU A 268 3.53 11.04 8.77
CA LEU A 268 2.87 11.57 9.98
C LEU A 268 1.81 10.57 10.46
N TYR A 269 1.91 10.17 11.72
CA TYR A 269 1.01 9.18 12.32
C TYR A 269 0.24 9.80 13.49
N GLY A 270 -1.08 9.62 13.45
CA GLY A 270 -1.96 9.92 14.57
C GLY A 270 -2.28 8.65 15.36
N PRO A 271 -3.45 8.04 15.11
CA PRO A 271 -3.94 6.93 15.96
C PRO A 271 -3.35 5.56 15.64
N THR A 272 -2.49 5.44 14.64
CA THR A 272 -1.98 4.15 14.15
C THR A 272 -0.91 3.57 15.07
N ASP A 273 -0.98 2.27 15.34
CA ASP A 273 0.12 1.56 16.02
C ASP A 273 1.25 1.30 15.01
N THR A 274 2.25 2.15 15.07
CA THR A 274 3.37 2.13 14.12
C THR A 274 4.24 0.88 14.23
N ARG A 275 4.22 0.21 15.39
CA ARG A 275 4.97 -1.07 15.53
C ARG A 275 4.48 -2.10 14.51
N LEU A 276 3.20 -2.05 14.16
CA LEU A 276 2.54 -3.07 13.35
C LEU A 276 2.46 -2.72 11.87
N ILE A 277 2.31 -1.44 11.52
CA ILE A 277 2.02 -1.07 10.12
C ILE A 277 2.71 0.20 9.61
N ARG A 278 3.77 0.68 10.27
CA ARG A 278 4.53 1.83 9.72
C ARG A 278 5.16 1.46 8.37
N THR A 279 5.58 2.49 7.62
CA THR A 279 6.36 2.25 6.40
C THR A 279 7.62 1.46 6.75
N TYR A 280 7.95 0.47 5.91
CA TYR A 280 8.96 -0.54 6.24
C TYR A 280 10.07 -0.49 5.19
N GLY A 281 11.25 -0.07 5.59
CA GLY A 281 12.39 0.07 4.67
C GLY A 281 13.39 1.12 5.12
N ASN A 282 14.47 1.25 4.37
CA ASN A 282 15.52 2.22 4.64
C ASN A 282 15.02 3.64 4.32
N ASN A 283 15.54 4.63 5.04
CA ASN A 283 15.21 6.05 4.84
C ASN A 283 13.71 6.37 5.02
N GLN A 284 13.01 5.53 5.80
CA GLN A 284 11.61 5.75 6.13
C GLN A 284 11.54 6.33 7.54
N ASN A 285 11.14 7.58 7.65
CA ASN A 285 11.09 8.32 8.90
C ASN A 285 9.65 8.50 9.34
N HIS A 286 9.43 8.52 10.64
CA HIS A 286 8.10 8.45 11.22
C HIS A 286 7.94 9.51 12.30
N PHE A 287 7.00 10.42 12.15
CA PHE A 287 6.62 11.35 13.21
C PHE A 287 5.29 10.88 13.80
N VAL A 288 5.35 10.44 15.05
CA VAL A 288 4.17 9.88 15.73
C VAL A 288 3.66 10.93 16.74
N SER A 289 2.40 11.29 16.62
CA SER A 289 1.79 12.21 17.57
C SER A 289 1.80 11.60 18.98
N PRO A 290 2.27 12.32 19.99
CA PRO A 290 2.32 11.79 21.35
C PRO A 290 0.94 11.42 21.90
N ASP A 291 -0.12 12.06 21.44
CA ASP A 291 -1.48 11.84 21.93
C ASP A 291 -2.32 10.99 20.99
N SER A 292 -1.70 10.31 20.02
CA SER A 292 -2.40 9.54 18.99
C SER A 292 -3.41 10.39 18.19
N ASN A 293 -3.17 11.69 18.10
CA ASN A 293 -4.06 12.66 17.45
C ASN A 293 -3.27 13.45 16.42
N ILE A 294 -3.53 13.22 15.15
CA ILE A 294 -2.81 13.86 14.04
C ILE A 294 -2.86 15.41 14.14
N ASN A 295 -3.93 15.96 14.71
CA ASN A 295 -4.11 17.40 14.83
C ASN A 295 -3.13 18.04 15.83
N LYS A 296 -2.46 17.24 16.66
CA LYS A 296 -1.47 17.71 17.64
C LYS A 296 -0.07 17.83 17.05
N ILE A 297 0.13 17.37 15.82
CA ILE A 297 1.41 17.55 15.13
C ILE A 297 1.45 19.00 14.60
N SER A 298 2.34 19.81 15.15
CA SER A 298 2.46 21.20 14.73
C SER A 298 3.25 21.35 13.43
N VAL A 299 3.07 22.47 12.73
CA VAL A 299 3.85 22.78 11.54
C VAL A 299 5.33 22.93 11.89
N ASP A 300 5.63 23.55 13.03
CA ASP A 300 7.02 23.71 13.50
C ASP A 300 7.69 22.36 13.73
N ASP A 301 6.97 21.38 14.29
CA ASP A 301 7.50 20.01 14.44
C ASP A 301 7.86 19.40 13.08
N VAL A 302 6.97 19.54 12.11
CA VAL A 302 7.20 18.99 10.77
C VAL A 302 8.38 19.70 10.10
N LEU A 303 8.43 21.03 10.15
CA LEU A 303 9.55 21.81 9.58
C LEU A 303 10.88 21.39 10.22
N SER A 304 10.93 21.31 11.55
CA SER A 304 12.13 20.90 12.28
C SER A 304 12.59 19.50 11.87
N GLU A 305 11.64 18.58 11.70
CA GLU A 305 11.98 17.21 11.28
C GLU A 305 12.48 17.17 9.83
N LEU A 306 11.85 17.93 8.92
CA LEU A 306 12.30 18.00 7.53
C LEU A 306 13.73 18.57 7.44
N GLU A 307 14.05 19.59 8.26
CA GLU A 307 15.40 20.14 8.36
C GLU A 307 16.38 19.13 8.95
N HIS A 308 16.01 18.46 10.02
CA HIS A 308 16.84 17.44 10.68
C HIS A 308 17.19 16.31 9.71
N LEU A 309 16.25 15.94 8.85
CA LEU A 309 16.45 14.89 7.84
C LEU A 309 17.18 15.40 6.58
N ASN A 310 17.50 16.68 6.52
CA ASN A 310 18.10 17.35 5.34
C ASN A 310 17.23 17.23 4.09
N PHE A 311 15.93 17.28 4.26
CA PHE A 311 14.96 17.27 3.16
C PHE A 311 14.72 18.67 2.59
N ILE A 312 14.91 19.72 3.45
CA ILE A 312 14.71 21.12 3.07
C ILE A 312 15.85 22.00 3.61
#